data_41eec819f2005dd4c6430cd8bafb07b0
#
_entry.id   41eec819f2005dd4c6430cd8bafb07b0
#
_cell.length_a   1.000
_cell.length_b   1.000
_cell.length_c   1.000
_cell.angle_alpha   90.00
_cell.angle_beta   90.00
_cell.angle_gamma   90.00
#
_symmetry.space_group_name_H-M   'P 1'
#
loop_
_entity.id
_entity.type
_entity.pdbx_description
1 polymer ?
#
loop_
_entity_poly.entity_id
_entity_poly.type
_entity_poly.pdbx_seq_one_letter_code
_entity_poly.pdbx_strand_id
1 'polypeptide(L)'
;MADPVAASGAASLFHAGTVLRPPRPSLLDAVAHSAVLRALAAWHDNGGGQPPLLLDGTAGNGHDCLFLARQAPAGSLLLALDIQEAALQASRARLEQAGMAVRCCASAAAACALPPLPSHTTDIRLVLHSHAALPELLDALPEEDRQRPLLAGIFNFGYLPGTDKRCTTTAAGSLAAVEALLERLAPQGCLSLHCYTGHEGGAAEEAALAQRLARLEPRRWRVLHCRDANRETHGESILLAERLPVRQR
;
A
#
# COMPACT_ATOMS: atom_id res chain seq x y z
N MET A 1 74.64 -2.28 28.48
CA MET A 1 73.72 -1.20 28.82
C MET A 1 73.18 -0.66 27.49
N ALA A 2 72.01 -1.05 27.13
CA ALA A 2 71.28 -0.48 26.05
C ALA A 2 69.79 -0.74 26.33
N ASP A 3 69.03 0.33 26.50
CA ASP A 3 67.59 0.32 26.77
C ASP A 3 66.79 -0.16 25.55
N PRO A 4 65.68 -0.88 25.75
CA PRO A 4 64.80 -1.24 24.66
C PRO A 4 63.72 -0.14 24.49
N VAL A 5 63.62 0.35 23.27
CA VAL A 5 62.60 1.28 22.77
C VAL A 5 61.22 0.61 22.76
N ALA A 6 60.29 1.23 23.44
CA ALA A 6 58.87 0.86 23.50
C ALA A 6 58.20 0.98 22.13
N ALA A 7 57.61 -0.09 21.65
CA ALA A 7 56.71 -0.11 20.50
C ALA A 7 55.31 0.32 20.95
N SER A 8 54.90 1.51 20.49
CA SER A 8 53.55 2.04 20.64
C SER A 8 52.58 1.25 19.77
N GLY A 9 51.64 0.57 20.42
CA GLY A 9 50.54 -0.14 19.75
C GLY A 9 49.51 0.84 19.18
N ALA A 10 49.35 0.82 17.88
CA ALA A 10 48.22 1.44 17.19
C ALA A 10 46.98 0.62 17.45
N ALA A 11 46.14 1.06 18.39
CA ALA A 11 44.81 0.49 18.59
C ALA A 11 43.95 0.81 17.37
N SER A 12 43.55 -0.23 16.65
CA SER A 12 42.62 -0.22 15.55
C SER A 12 41.23 0.24 16.02
N LEU A 13 40.84 1.46 15.65
CA LEU A 13 39.50 1.99 15.84
C LEU A 13 38.58 1.52 14.67
N PHE A 14 38.33 0.25 14.59
CA PHE A 14 37.19 -0.23 13.83
C PHE A 14 35.96 -0.21 14.74
N HIS A 15 35.25 0.93 14.76
CA HIS A 15 33.87 0.94 15.18
C HIS A 15 33.11 0.18 14.10
N ALA A 16 32.74 -1.06 14.41
CA ALA A 16 31.74 -1.78 13.64
C ALA A 16 30.42 -1.02 13.78
N GLY A 17 30.17 -0.10 12.84
CA GLY A 17 28.88 0.53 12.70
C GLY A 17 27.86 -0.58 12.50
N THR A 18 26.98 -0.78 13.47
CA THR A 18 25.84 -1.69 13.36
C THR A 18 25.01 -1.16 12.19
N VAL A 19 25.16 -1.77 11.03
CA VAL A 19 24.27 -1.53 9.89
C VAL A 19 22.92 -2.02 10.35
N LEU A 20 22.06 -1.11 10.79
CA LEU A 20 20.67 -1.39 11.08
C LEU A 20 20.05 -1.90 9.77
N ARG A 21 19.91 -3.21 9.64
CA ARG A 21 19.15 -3.80 8.57
C ARG A 21 17.71 -3.27 8.71
N PRO A 22 17.11 -2.74 7.64
CA PRO A 22 15.70 -2.39 7.70
C PRO A 22 14.91 -3.62 8.18
N PRO A 23 13.88 -3.42 9.01
CA PRO A 23 13.02 -4.52 9.44
C PRO A 23 12.56 -5.28 8.20
N ARG A 24 12.67 -6.61 8.24
CA ARG A 24 12.14 -7.45 7.16
C ARG A 24 10.63 -7.30 7.17
N PRO A 25 9.98 -7.16 6.00
CA PRO A 25 8.53 -7.17 5.92
C PRO A 25 8.00 -8.46 6.57
N SER A 26 6.83 -8.40 7.17
CA SER A 26 6.15 -9.58 7.69
C SER A 26 5.92 -10.60 6.56
N LEU A 27 5.64 -11.85 6.90
CA LEU A 27 5.28 -12.85 5.88
C LEU A 27 4.01 -12.42 5.15
N LEU A 28 3.06 -11.82 5.85
CA LEU A 28 1.81 -11.35 5.27
C LEU A 28 2.05 -10.16 4.32
N ASP A 29 2.92 -9.20 4.69
CA ASP A 29 3.32 -8.12 3.77
C ASP A 29 3.97 -8.69 2.50
N ALA A 30 4.83 -9.71 2.64
CA ALA A 30 5.45 -10.34 1.48
C ALA A 30 4.42 -11.01 0.55
N VAL A 31 3.35 -11.60 1.10
CA VAL A 31 2.22 -12.16 0.33
C VAL A 31 1.48 -11.05 -0.40
N ALA A 32 1.16 -9.93 0.27
CA ALA A 32 0.54 -8.76 -0.32
C ALA A 32 1.36 -8.19 -1.48
N HIS A 33 2.64 -7.93 -1.23
CA HIS A 33 3.55 -7.39 -2.22
C HIS A 33 3.73 -8.33 -3.42
N SER A 34 3.77 -9.65 -3.20
CA SER A 34 3.83 -10.64 -4.29
C SER A 34 2.59 -10.60 -5.18
N ALA A 35 1.40 -10.38 -4.63
CA ALA A 35 0.17 -10.23 -5.40
C ALA A 35 0.23 -8.98 -6.30
N VAL A 36 0.71 -7.86 -5.77
CA VAL A 36 0.92 -6.62 -6.55
C VAL A 36 1.92 -6.82 -7.69
N LEU A 37 3.07 -7.45 -7.40
CA LEU A 37 4.08 -7.72 -8.44
C LEU A 37 3.54 -8.60 -9.56
N ARG A 38 2.71 -9.58 -9.23
CA ARG A 38 2.02 -10.42 -10.23
C ARG A 38 1.06 -9.61 -11.10
N ALA A 39 0.28 -8.69 -10.51
CA ALA A 39 -0.64 -7.84 -11.25
C ALA A 39 0.12 -6.92 -12.22
N LEU A 40 1.21 -6.31 -11.77
CA LEU A 40 2.07 -5.45 -12.61
C LEU A 40 2.77 -6.24 -13.73
N ALA A 41 3.29 -7.43 -13.43
CA ALA A 41 3.88 -8.31 -14.44
C ALA A 41 2.85 -8.72 -15.50
N ALA A 42 1.65 -9.13 -15.08
CA ALA A 42 0.58 -9.48 -16.00
C ALA A 42 0.14 -8.32 -16.89
N TRP A 43 0.07 -7.10 -16.35
CA TRP A 43 -0.18 -5.90 -17.13
C TRP A 43 0.92 -5.66 -18.19
N HIS A 44 2.19 -5.80 -17.80
CA HIS A 44 3.33 -5.65 -18.69
C HIS A 44 3.32 -6.71 -19.81
N ASP A 45 3.10 -7.99 -19.45
CA ASP A 45 3.08 -9.12 -20.39
C ASP A 45 1.94 -9.02 -21.42
N ASN A 46 0.87 -8.32 -21.08
CA ASN A 46 -0.23 -8.00 -21.99
C ASN A 46 0.03 -6.75 -22.86
N GLY A 47 1.27 -6.27 -22.93
CA GLY A 47 1.68 -5.13 -23.75
C GLY A 47 1.58 -3.78 -23.04
N GLY A 48 1.30 -3.75 -21.75
CA GLY A 48 1.16 -2.53 -20.95
C GLY A 48 -0.08 -1.75 -21.34
N GLY A 49 0.08 -0.66 -22.05
CA GLY A 49 -1.01 0.23 -22.44
C GLY A 49 -1.01 1.50 -21.59
N GLN A 50 -2.20 2.00 -21.25
CA GLN A 50 -2.30 3.19 -20.40
C GLN A 50 -1.66 2.92 -19.03
N PRO A 51 -0.77 3.83 -18.54
CA PRO A 51 -0.13 3.68 -17.24
C PRO A 51 -1.16 3.56 -16.11
N PRO A 52 -0.97 2.62 -15.17
CA PRO A 52 -1.99 2.26 -14.21
C PRO A 52 -2.19 3.29 -13.09
N LEU A 53 -3.33 3.16 -12.44
CA LEU A 53 -3.60 3.66 -11.10
C LEU A 53 -3.21 2.60 -10.08
N LEU A 54 -2.45 3.00 -9.07
CA LEU A 54 -2.11 2.23 -7.88
C LEU A 54 -2.66 2.97 -6.66
N LEU A 55 -3.06 2.25 -5.62
CA LEU A 55 -3.66 2.85 -4.43
C LEU A 55 -3.05 2.28 -3.15
N ASP A 56 -2.69 3.16 -2.23
CA ASP A 56 -2.48 2.88 -0.81
C ASP A 56 -3.59 3.59 -0.03
N GLY A 57 -4.60 2.85 0.41
CA GLY A 57 -5.77 3.42 1.07
C GLY A 57 -5.55 3.83 2.53
N THR A 58 -4.38 3.51 3.10
CA THR A 58 -4.00 3.74 4.50
C THR A 58 -2.50 3.98 4.60
N ALA A 59 -2.04 5.13 4.11
CA ALA A 59 -0.63 5.42 3.88
C ALA A 59 0.28 5.24 5.12
N GLY A 60 -0.22 5.55 6.30
CA GLY A 60 0.49 5.34 7.56
C GLY A 60 1.92 5.89 7.52
N ASN A 61 2.89 5.04 7.82
CA ASN A 61 4.32 5.38 7.77
C ASN A 61 4.95 5.27 6.36
N GLY A 62 4.16 5.04 5.31
CA GLY A 62 4.58 5.05 3.91
C GLY A 62 5.38 3.84 3.44
N HIS A 63 5.28 2.69 4.12
CA HIS A 63 5.99 1.48 3.70
C HIS A 63 5.42 0.91 2.41
N ASP A 64 4.11 0.73 2.33
CA ASP A 64 3.42 0.22 1.15
C ASP A 64 3.41 1.26 0.04
N CYS A 65 3.23 2.55 0.38
CA CYS A 65 3.34 3.64 -0.57
C CYS A 65 4.72 3.65 -1.26
N LEU A 66 5.82 3.50 -0.51
CA LEU A 66 7.18 3.40 -1.07
C LEU A 66 7.35 2.14 -1.93
N PHE A 67 6.81 1.00 -1.48
CA PHE A 67 6.84 -0.22 -2.28
C PHE A 67 6.13 -0.01 -3.61
N LEU A 68 4.89 0.47 -3.59
CA LEU A 68 4.11 0.75 -4.81
C LEU A 68 4.82 1.74 -5.73
N ALA A 69 5.36 2.84 -5.18
CA ALA A 69 6.08 3.85 -5.95
C ALA A 69 7.32 3.30 -6.67
N ARG A 70 8.05 2.36 -6.03
CA ARG A 70 9.22 1.71 -6.62
C ARG A 70 8.87 0.72 -7.73
N GLN A 71 7.70 0.13 -7.68
CA GLN A 71 7.24 -0.86 -8.65
C GLN A 71 6.37 -0.25 -9.75
N ALA A 72 5.90 0.98 -9.56
CA ALA A 72 5.03 1.67 -10.50
C ALA A 72 5.69 1.82 -11.88
N PRO A 73 5.04 1.38 -12.96
CA PRO A 73 5.47 1.73 -14.31
C PRO A 73 5.54 3.25 -14.50
N ALA A 74 6.42 3.72 -15.39
CA ALA A 74 6.53 5.13 -15.72
C ALA A 74 5.17 5.71 -16.16
N GLY A 75 4.86 6.91 -15.69
CA GLY A 75 3.58 7.57 -15.97
C GLY A 75 2.38 7.10 -15.14
N SER A 76 2.56 6.15 -14.22
CA SER A 76 1.51 5.71 -13.29
C SER A 76 1.04 6.85 -12.39
N LEU A 77 -0.21 6.74 -11.92
CA LEU A 77 -0.72 7.51 -10.80
C LEU A 77 -0.72 6.63 -9.54
N LEU A 78 -0.08 7.09 -8.48
CA LEU A 78 -0.17 6.50 -7.14
C LEU A 78 -0.93 7.45 -6.22
N LEU A 79 -2.10 7.02 -5.77
CA LEU A 79 -2.85 7.70 -4.72
C LEU A 79 -2.56 7.03 -3.38
N ALA A 80 -2.15 7.80 -2.38
CA ALA A 80 -1.97 7.32 -1.02
C ALA A 80 -2.76 8.21 -0.06
N LEU A 81 -3.66 7.58 0.72
CA LEU A 81 -4.61 8.27 1.57
C LEU A 81 -4.31 8.02 3.05
N ASP A 82 -4.48 9.03 3.86
CA ASP A 82 -4.58 8.90 5.31
C ASP A 82 -5.41 10.06 5.88
N ILE A 83 -6.09 9.81 7.00
CA ILE A 83 -6.83 10.85 7.73
C ILE A 83 -5.94 11.63 8.69
N GLN A 84 -4.74 11.14 8.97
CA GLN A 84 -3.79 11.73 9.89
C GLN A 84 -2.69 12.46 9.13
N GLU A 85 -2.57 13.76 9.35
CA GLU A 85 -1.52 14.57 8.73
C GLU A 85 -0.11 14.06 9.10
N ALA A 86 0.09 13.61 10.33
CA ALA A 86 1.36 13.05 10.78
C ALA A 86 1.78 11.79 9.99
N ALA A 87 0.81 10.95 9.62
CA ALA A 87 1.03 9.79 8.77
C ALA A 87 1.50 10.20 7.36
N LEU A 88 0.84 11.18 6.76
CA LEU A 88 1.23 11.71 5.45
C LEU A 88 2.60 12.39 5.48
N GLN A 89 2.95 13.08 6.57
CA GLN A 89 4.29 13.65 6.75
C GLN A 89 5.37 12.57 6.84
N ALA A 90 5.10 11.47 7.57
CA ALA A 90 6.01 10.33 7.66
C ALA A 90 6.19 9.64 6.30
N SER A 91 5.08 9.43 5.58
CA SER A 91 5.08 8.86 4.22
C SER A 91 5.85 9.75 3.25
N ARG A 92 5.63 11.06 3.30
CA ARG A 92 6.37 12.04 2.50
C ARG A 92 7.86 11.95 2.76
N ALA A 93 8.27 12.03 4.02
CA ALA A 93 9.69 11.97 4.38
C ALA A 93 10.36 10.67 3.87
N ARG A 94 9.67 9.54 3.97
CA ARG A 94 10.15 8.24 3.48
C ARG A 94 10.35 8.23 1.97
N LEU A 95 9.40 8.76 1.22
CA LEU A 95 9.45 8.83 -0.25
C LEU A 95 10.53 9.81 -0.73
N GLU A 96 10.62 10.99 -0.12
CA GLU A 96 11.65 11.99 -0.43
C GLU A 96 13.07 11.46 -0.11
N GLN A 97 13.26 10.73 1.01
CA GLN A 97 14.52 10.04 1.32
C GLN A 97 14.90 8.99 0.27
N ALA A 98 13.92 8.40 -0.40
CA ALA A 98 14.14 7.47 -1.50
C ALA A 98 14.33 8.17 -2.87
N GLY A 99 14.40 9.50 -2.90
CA GLY A 99 14.59 10.31 -4.09
C GLY A 99 13.34 10.50 -4.96
N MET A 100 12.15 10.27 -4.39
CA MET A 100 10.88 10.38 -5.12
C MET A 100 10.25 11.75 -4.92
N ALA A 101 9.74 12.32 -6.00
CA ALA A 101 8.94 13.55 -5.94
C ALA A 101 7.50 13.22 -5.53
N VAL A 102 6.97 13.98 -4.59
CA VAL A 102 5.65 13.74 -3.98
C VAL A 102 4.82 15.01 -3.99
N ARG A 103 3.54 14.88 -4.29
CA ARG A 103 2.56 15.96 -4.23
C ARG A 103 1.62 15.75 -3.04
N CYS A 104 1.66 16.66 -2.06
CA CYS A 104 0.79 16.60 -0.89
C CYS A 104 -0.48 17.40 -1.14
N CYS A 105 -1.63 16.78 -0.89
CA CYS A 105 -2.95 17.33 -1.14
C CYS A 105 -3.72 17.38 0.18
N ALA A 106 -4.14 18.59 0.60
CA ALA A 106 -4.91 18.81 1.82
C ALA A 106 -6.36 18.30 1.74
N SER A 107 -6.81 17.85 0.58
CA SER A 107 -8.15 17.30 0.35
C SER A 107 -8.23 16.53 -0.97
N ALA A 108 -9.31 15.77 -1.15
CA ALA A 108 -9.65 15.14 -2.41
C ALA A 108 -9.76 16.15 -3.57
N ALA A 109 -10.43 17.28 -3.34
CA ALA A 109 -10.56 18.35 -4.35
C ALA A 109 -9.19 18.89 -4.78
N ALA A 110 -8.26 19.09 -3.86
CA ALA A 110 -6.90 19.51 -4.18
C ALA A 110 -6.16 18.45 -5.01
N ALA A 111 -6.36 17.16 -4.72
CA ALA A 111 -5.75 16.07 -5.50
C ALA A 111 -6.29 16.01 -6.93
N CYS A 112 -7.59 16.24 -7.12
CA CYS A 112 -8.23 16.25 -8.43
C CYS A 112 -7.88 17.48 -9.27
N ALA A 113 -7.54 18.61 -8.64
CA ALA A 113 -7.18 19.85 -9.32
C ALA A 113 -5.71 19.91 -9.77
N LEU A 114 -4.90 18.92 -9.44
CA LEU A 114 -3.49 18.91 -9.81
C LEU A 114 -3.32 18.74 -11.33
N PRO A 115 -2.44 19.54 -11.96
CA PRO A 115 -2.12 19.35 -13.37
C PRO A 115 -1.39 18.01 -13.58
N PRO A 116 -1.57 17.38 -14.76
CA PRO A 116 -0.87 16.15 -15.10
C PRO A 116 0.65 16.36 -15.10
N LEU A 117 1.39 15.30 -14.78
CA LEU A 117 2.85 15.27 -14.91
C LEU A 117 3.25 14.71 -16.29
N PRO A 118 4.52 14.92 -16.73
CA PRO A 118 5.03 14.28 -17.93
C PRO A 118 4.81 12.76 -17.90
N SER A 119 4.44 12.18 -19.02
CA SER A 119 4.05 10.76 -19.15
C SER A 119 5.10 9.72 -18.72
N HIS A 120 6.35 10.14 -18.53
CA HIS A 120 7.43 9.29 -18.05
C HIS A 120 7.65 9.41 -16.51
N THR A 121 6.86 10.25 -15.83
CA THR A 121 6.99 10.51 -14.40
C THR A 121 5.83 9.85 -13.67
N THR A 122 6.12 9.02 -12.67
CA THR A 122 5.08 8.52 -11.75
C THR A 122 4.56 9.66 -10.89
N ASP A 123 3.26 9.88 -10.91
CA ASP A 123 2.58 10.90 -10.12
C ASP A 123 2.20 10.32 -8.77
N ILE A 124 2.88 10.74 -7.72
CA ILE A 124 2.62 10.29 -6.34
C ILE A 124 1.87 11.39 -5.61
N ARG A 125 0.59 11.14 -5.28
CA ARG A 125 -0.27 12.06 -4.53
C ARG A 125 -0.56 11.50 -3.14
N LEU A 126 -0.08 12.19 -2.11
CA LEU A 126 -0.46 11.96 -0.71
C LEU A 126 -1.66 12.84 -0.38
N VAL A 127 -2.78 12.24 -0.03
CA VAL A 127 -4.06 12.93 0.11
C VAL A 127 -4.57 12.82 1.54
N LEU A 128 -4.77 13.95 2.21
CA LEU A 128 -5.43 13.99 3.52
C LEU A 128 -6.93 13.72 3.33
N HIS A 129 -7.29 12.44 3.40
CA HIS A 129 -8.63 11.99 3.10
C HIS A 129 -8.92 10.62 3.73
N SER A 130 -10.18 10.40 4.05
CA SER A 130 -10.64 9.10 4.54
C SER A 130 -10.79 8.10 3.39
N HIS A 131 -10.29 6.88 3.58
CA HIS A 131 -10.58 5.79 2.65
C HIS A 131 -12.09 5.50 2.54
N ALA A 132 -12.88 5.78 3.58
CA ALA A 132 -14.33 5.62 3.54
C ALA A 132 -15.01 6.49 2.47
N ALA A 133 -14.39 7.61 2.09
CA ALA A 133 -14.85 8.51 1.03
C ALA A 133 -14.06 8.32 -0.28
N LEU A 134 -13.45 7.16 -0.46
CA LEU A 134 -12.73 6.80 -1.68
C LEU A 134 -13.62 6.78 -2.93
N PRO A 135 -14.90 6.32 -2.87
CA PRO A 135 -15.79 6.38 -4.02
C PRO A 135 -15.88 7.78 -4.62
N GLU A 136 -16.11 8.79 -3.78
CA GLU A 136 -16.26 10.19 -4.19
C GLU A 136 -14.95 10.75 -4.78
N LEU A 137 -13.80 10.40 -4.18
CA LEU A 137 -12.50 10.79 -4.72
C LEU A 137 -12.27 10.21 -6.11
N LEU A 138 -12.51 8.91 -6.30
CA LEU A 138 -12.29 8.24 -7.58
C LEU A 138 -13.22 8.78 -8.67
N ASP A 139 -14.46 9.15 -8.32
CA ASP A 139 -15.41 9.75 -9.26
C ASP A 139 -15.05 11.20 -9.63
N ALA A 140 -14.42 11.93 -8.71
CA ALA A 140 -14.00 13.30 -8.92
C ALA A 140 -12.66 13.44 -9.66
N LEU A 141 -11.90 12.36 -9.87
CA LEU A 141 -10.65 12.41 -10.62
C LEU A 141 -10.89 12.94 -12.05
N PRO A 142 -9.91 13.66 -12.65
CA PRO A 142 -9.92 14.00 -14.07
C PRO A 142 -10.16 12.75 -14.93
N GLU A 143 -10.82 12.95 -16.09
CA GLU A 143 -11.19 11.84 -16.97
C GLU A 143 -10.00 10.95 -17.35
N GLU A 144 -8.84 11.56 -17.63
CA GLU A 144 -7.61 10.84 -17.95
C GLU A 144 -7.14 9.93 -16.82
N ASP A 145 -7.31 10.35 -15.56
CA ASP A 145 -6.94 9.56 -14.37
C ASP A 145 -8.00 8.49 -14.05
N ARG A 146 -9.28 8.77 -14.29
CA ARG A 146 -10.38 7.80 -14.12
C ARG A 146 -10.31 6.63 -15.09
N GLN A 147 -9.81 6.87 -16.31
CA GLN A 147 -9.66 5.84 -17.34
C GLN A 147 -8.45 4.93 -17.11
N ARG A 148 -7.54 5.28 -16.19
CA ARG A 148 -6.38 4.43 -15.88
C ARG A 148 -6.83 3.07 -15.34
N PRO A 149 -6.24 1.95 -15.79
CA PRO A 149 -6.52 0.65 -15.20
C PRO A 149 -6.06 0.64 -13.74
N LEU A 150 -6.99 0.41 -12.81
CA LEU A 150 -6.65 0.18 -11.41
C LEU A 150 -6.05 -1.22 -11.28
N LEU A 151 -4.74 -1.32 -11.06
CA LEU A 151 -4.04 -2.61 -11.00
C LEU A 151 -3.83 -3.12 -9.58
N ALA A 152 -3.64 -2.23 -8.61
CA ALA A 152 -3.38 -2.64 -7.24
C ALA A 152 -3.96 -1.66 -6.24
N GLY A 153 -4.58 -2.21 -5.19
CA GLY A 153 -4.94 -1.47 -3.99
C GLY A 153 -4.43 -2.20 -2.75
N ILE A 154 -3.82 -1.45 -1.83
CA ILE A 154 -3.38 -1.96 -0.53
C ILE A 154 -4.09 -1.18 0.57
N PHE A 155 -4.55 -1.90 1.60
CA PHE A 155 -5.07 -1.33 2.84
C PHE A 155 -4.50 -2.06 4.05
N ASN A 156 -4.23 -1.28 5.09
CA ASN A 156 -3.88 -1.76 6.41
C ASN A 156 -4.98 -1.28 7.38
N PHE A 157 -6.01 -2.11 7.58
CA PHE A 157 -7.14 -1.79 8.43
C PHE A 157 -6.80 -2.00 9.90
N GLY A 158 -6.99 -0.96 10.71
CA GLY A 158 -6.63 -0.95 12.10
C GLY A 158 -6.32 0.46 12.59
N TYR A 159 -5.26 0.60 13.35
CA TYR A 159 -4.75 1.88 13.82
C TYR A 159 -3.25 2.03 13.49
N LEU A 160 -2.80 3.26 13.31
CA LEU A 160 -1.39 3.54 13.07
C LEU A 160 -0.57 3.25 14.34
N PRO A 161 0.44 2.37 14.31
CA PRO A 161 1.29 2.11 15.47
C PRO A 161 1.93 3.39 16.01
N GLY A 162 1.85 3.60 17.33
CA GLY A 162 2.42 4.78 17.99
C GLY A 162 1.53 6.02 18.02
N THR A 163 0.29 5.95 17.53
CA THR A 163 -0.68 7.05 17.54
C THR A 163 -1.90 6.77 18.45
N ASP A 164 -2.88 7.67 18.43
CA ASP A 164 -4.11 7.52 19.19
C ASP A 164 -4.93 6.32 18.68
N LYS A 165 -5.05 5.29 19.50
CA LYS A 165 -5.83 4.07 19.19
C LYS A 165 -7.32 4.31 18.96
N ARG A 166 -7.86 5.49 19.31
CA ARG A 166 -9.25 5.87 19.00
C ARG A 166 -9.45 6.19 17.52
N CYS A 167 -8.37 6.46 16.79
CA CYS A 167 -8.40 6.68 15.34
C CYS A 167 -8.20 5.33 14.63
N THR A 168 -9.27 4.55 14.53
CA THR A 168 -9.28 3.23 13.88
C THR A 168 -10.20 3.23 12.67
N THR A 169 -9.96 2.28 11.76
CA THR A 169 -10.86 2.02 10.64
C THR A 169 -12.20 1.44 11.15
N THR A 170 -13.22 1.49 10.34
CA THR A 170 -14.55 0.95 10.67
C THR A 170 -15.03 0.04 9.55
N ALA A 171 -15.72 -1.04 9.90
CA ALA A 171 -16.23 -2.00 8.93
C ALA A 171 -17.07 -1.36 7.80
N ALA A 172 -17.88 -0.36 8.12
CA ALA A 172 -18.69 0.34 7.11
C ALA A 172 -17.82 1.15 6.13
N GLY A 173 -16.85 1.92 6.64
CA GLY A 173 -15.94 2.71 5.81
C GLY A 173 -15.04 1.84 4.95
N SER A 174 -14.51 0.77 5.53
CA SER A 174 -13.65 -0.18 4.83
C SER A 174 -14.41 -0.94 3.73
N LEU A 175 -15.66 -1.35 3.99
CA LEU A 175 -16.51 -1.95 2.97
C LEU A 175 -16.80 -0.98 1.82
N ALA A 176 -17.11 0.28 2.09
CA ALA A 176 -17.35 1.28 1.04
C ALA A 176 -16.12 1.46 0.13
N ALA A 177 -14.93 1.56 0.72
CA ALA A 177 -13.68 1.64 -0.02
C ALA A 177 -13.43 0.40 -0.89
N VAL A 178 -13.59 -0.78 -0.29
CA VAL A 178 -13.38 -2.07 -0.99
C VAL A 178 -14.35 -2.23 -2.15
N GLU A 179 -15.64 -1.91 -1.99
CA GLU A 179 -16.65 -1.96 -3.06
C GLU A 179 -16.24 -1.08 -4.23
N ALA A 180 -15.87 0.17 -3.97
CA ALA A 180 -15.45 1.10 -5.02
C ALA A 180 -14.26 0.58 -5.84
N LEU A 181 -13.33 -0.12 -5.19
CA LEU A 181 -12.19 -0.71 -5.88
C LEU A 181 -12.55 -1.99 -6.63
N LEU A 182 -13.38 -2.87 -6.06
CA LEU A 182 -13.83 -4.10 -6.74
C LEU A 182 -14.55 -3.80 -8.06
N GLU A 183 -15.32 -2.71 -8.11
CA GLU A 183 -15.98 -2.26 -9.34
C GLU A 183 -15.00 -1.80 -10.43
N ARG A 184 -13.90 -1.15 -10.02
CA ARG A 184 -12.93 -0.51 -10.92
C ARG A 184 -11.67 -1.35 -11.19
N LEU A 185 -11.41 -2.39 -10.39
CA LEU A 185 -10.19 -3.19 -10.51
C LEU A 185 -10.09 -3.77 -11.93
N ALA A 186 -8.97 -3.53 -12.59
CA ALA A 186 -8.72 -4.06 -13.92
C ALA A 186 -8.60 -5.59 -13.93
N PRO A 187 -8.87 -6.29 -15.05
CA PRO A 187 -8.54 -7.70 -15.18
C PRO A 187 -7.06 -7.95 -14.80
N GLN A 188 -6.81 -8.99 -14.02
CA GLN A 188 -5.51 -9.34 -13.42
C GLN A 188 -5.02 -8.37 -12.33
N GLY A 189 -5.79 -7.33 -12.00
CA GLY A 189 -5.52 -6.48 -10.85
C GLY A 189 -5.78 -7.18 -9.53
N CYS A 190 -5.20 -6.67 -8.45
CA CYS A 190 -5.32 -7.23 -7.10
C CYS A 190 -5.65 -6.17 -6.06
N LEU A 191 -6.37 -6.60 -5.03
CA LEU A 191 -6.67 -5.84 -3.83
C LEU A 191 -6.16 -6.62 -2.63
N SER A 192 -5.31 -5.99 -1.81
CA SER A 192 -4.78 -6.55 -0.57
C SER A 192 -5.31 -5.80 0.63
N LEU A 193 -5.95 -6.52 1.55
CA LEU A 193 -6.55 -5.99 2.76
C LEU A 193 -5.86 -6.65 3.96
N HIS A 194 -4.94 -5.95 4.58
CA HIS A 194 -4.31 -6.38 5.82
C HIS A 194 -5.21 -5.95 6.99
N CYS A 195 -5.74 -6.92 7.72
CA CYS A 195 -6.67 -6.70 8.82
C CYS A 195 -5.96 -6.96 10.15
N TYR A 196 -5.90 -5.95 11.01
CA TYR A 196 -5.36 -6.05 12.37
C TYR A 196 -6.53 -6.24 13.34
N THR A 197 -6.66 -7.44 13.91
CA THR A 197 -7.81 -7.82 14.74
C THR A 197 -7.61 -7.55 16.23
N GLY A 198 -6.42 -7.09 16.63
CA GLY A 198 -6.03 -6.88 18.02
C GLY A 198 -6.59 -5.62 18.70
N HIS A 199 -7.57 -4.95 18.09
CA HIS A 199 -8.23 -3.77 18.64
C HIS A 199 -9.76 -3.92 18.61
N GLU A 200 -10.45 -3.05 19.34
CA GLU A 200 -11.91 -3.03 19.36
C GLU A 200 -12.48 -2.81 17.95
N GLY A 201 -13.39 -3.67 17.52
CA GLY A 201 -13.98 -3.64 16.18
C GLY A 201 -13.18 -4.34 15.09
N GLY A 202 -11.87 -4.58 15.26
CA GLY A 202 -11.02 -5.14 14.18
C GLY A 202 -11.45 -6.53 13.72
N ALA A 203 -11.82 -7.42 14.64
CA ALA A 203 -12.33 -8.74 14.27
C ALA A 203 -13.68 -8.68 13.51
N ALA A 204 -14.55 -7.73 13.86
CA ALA A 204 -15.82 -7.51 13.17
C ALA A 204 -15.58 -6.93 11.76
N GLU A 205 -14.61 -6.02 11.62
CA GLU A 205 -14.20 -5.46 10.34
C GLU A 205 -13.64 -6.54 9.41
N GLU A 206 -12.69 -7.37 9.88
CA GLU A 206 -12.16 -8.52 9.13
C GLU A 206 -13.28 -9.47 8.70
N ALA A 207 -14.17 -9.85 9.62
CA ALA A 207 -15.28 -10.76 9.33
C ALA A 207 -16.21 -10.20 8.24
N ALA A 208 -16.54 -8.90 8.30
CA ALA A 208 -17.37 -8.23 7.30
C ALA A 208 -16.71 -8.23 5.91
N LEU A 209 -15.42 -7.90 5.84
CA LEU A 209 -14.63 -7.91 4.61
C LEU A 209 -14.50 -9.33 4.04
N ALA A 210 -14.18 -10.31 4.87
CA ALA A 210 -14.08 -11.71 4.47
C ALA A 210 -15.43 -12.25 3.93
N GLN A 211 -16.54 -11.95 4.63
CA GLN A 211 -17.88 -12.33 4.17
C GLN A 211 -18.22 -11.68 2.82
N ARG A 212 -17.85 -10.42 2.63
CA ARG A 212 -18.10 -9.72 1.36
C ARG A 212 -17.30 -10.32 0.22
N LEU A 213 -16.00 -10.54 0.41
CA LEU A 213 -15.15 -11.11 -0.62
C LEU A 213 -15.52 -12.56 -0.97
N ALA A 214 -15.96 -13.36 0.00
CA ALA A 214 -16.40 -14.73 -0.21
C ALA A 214 -17.63 -14.84 -1.14
N ARG A 215 -18.39 -13.76 -1.32
CA ARG A 215 -19.55 -13.71 -2.23
C ARG A 215 -19.20 -13.31 -3.67
N LEU A 216 -17.94 -12.99 -3.94
CA LEU A 216 -17.49 -12.68 -5.30
C LEU A 216 -17.60 -13.93 -6.19
N GLU A 217 -17.98 -13.70 -7.46
CA GLU A 217 -18.16 -14.81 -8.42
C GLU A 217 -16.83 -15.52 -8.72
N PRO A 218 -16.69 -16.84 -8.43
CA PRO A 218 -15.39 -17.54 -8.56
C PRO A 218 -14.85 -17.62 -10.00
N ARG A 219 -15.69 -17.44 -11.02
CA ARG A 219 -15.25 -17.38 -12.42
C ARG A 219 -14.55 -16.09 -12.78
N ARG A 220 -14.80 -15.02 -12.01
CA ARG A 220 -14.26 -13.68 -12.23
C ARG A 220 -13.24 -13.26 -11.19
N TRP A 221 -13.24 -13.93 -10.04
CA TRP A 221 -12.44 -13.57 -8.90
C TRP A 221 -11.76 -14.78 -8.26
N ARG A 222 -10.54 -14.56 -7.82
CA ARG A 222 -9.85 -15.42 -6.86
C ARG A 222 -9.75 -14.67 -5.55
N VAL A 223 -10.17 -15.30 -4.46
CA VAL A 223 -10.05 -14.73 -3.12
C VAL A 223 -9.22 -15.68 -2.27
N LEU A 224 -8.25 -15.14 -1.57
CA LEU A 224 -7.44 -15.86 -0.59
C LEU A 224 -7.58 -15.18 0.77
N HIS A 225 -7.62 -15.99 1.83
CA HIS A 225 -7.55 -15.53 3.21
C HIS A 225 -6.33 -16.16 3.86
N CYS A 226 -5.29 -15.37 4.16
CA CYS A 226 -4.02 -15.81 4.72
C CYS A 226 -3.95 -15.39 6.20
N ARG A 227 -3.67 -16.34 7.08
CA ARG A 227 -3.55 -16.14 8.52
C ARG A 227 -2.68 -17.24 9.13
N ASP A 228 -2.13 -16.98 10.30
CA ASP A 228 -1.41 -18.01 11.06
C ASP A 228 -2.33 -19.17 11.43
N ALA A 229 -1.97 -20.39 11.02
CA ALA A 229 -2.79 -21.59 11.27
C ALA A 229 -2.61 -22.17 12.67
N ASN A 230 -1.53 -21.81 13.37
CA ASN A 230 -1.13 -22.36 14.66
C ASN A 230 -1.32 -21.39 15.83
N ARG A 231 -2.04 -20.28 15.63
CA ARG A 231 -2.40 -19.31 16.67
C ARG A 231 -3.90 -19.35 16.95
N GLU A 232 -4.28 -19.44 18.22
CA GLU A 232 -5.68 -19.41 18.64
C GLU A 232 -6.32 -18.03 18.42
N THR A 233 -5.57 -16.95 18.68
CA THR A 233 -5.98 -15.59 18.39
C THR A 233 -5.16 -15.04 17.25
N HIS A 234 -5.83 -14.68 16.16
CA HIS A 234 -5.17 -14.04 15.03
C HIS A 234 -5.02 -12.56 15.34
N GLY A 235 -3.78 -12.08 15.48
CA GLY A 235 -3.48 -10.65 15.63
C GLY A 235 -3.63 -9.89 14.32
N GLU A 236 -3.42 -10.60 13.21
CA GLU A 236 -3.46 -10.04 11.85
C GLU A 236 -3.80 -11.12 10.82
N SER A 237 -4.39 -10.71 9.71
CA SER A 237 -4.62 -11.55 8.53
C SER A 237 -4.56 -10.72 7.25
N ILE A 238 -4.42 -11.37 6.10
CA ILE A 238 -4.59 -10.73 4.80
C ILE A 238 -5.69 -11.40 4.00
N LEU A 239 -6.58 -10.57 3.48
CA LEU A 239 -7.54 -10.94 2.45
C LEU A 239 -7.02 -10.41 1.11
N LEU A 240 -6.88 -11.29 0.12
CA LEU A 240 -6.50 -10.93 -1.24
C LEU A 240 -7.66 -11.20 -2.18
N ALA A 241 -8.00 -10.23 -3.02
CA ALA A 241 -8.93 -10.40 -4.13
C ALA A 241 -8.20 -10.10 -5.45
N GLU A 242 -8.12 -11.07 -6.34
CA GLU A 242 -7.55 -10.96 -7.68
C GLU A 242 -8.68 -11.03 -8.70
N ARG A 243 -8.78 -10.06 -9.59
CA ARG A 243 -9.71 -10.12 -10.72
C ARG A 243 -9.13 -10.98 -11.82
N LEU A 244 -9.78 -12.08 -12.15
CA LEU A 244 -9.30 -13.02 -13.16
C LEU A 244 -9.39 -12.40 -14.57
N PRO A 245 -8.51 -12.82 -15.51
CA PRO A 245 -8.57 -12.39 -16.89
C PRO A 245 -9.92 -12.80 -17.53
N VAL A 246 -10.40 -11.96 -18.44
CA VAL A 246 -11.59 -12.30 -19.25
C VAL A 246 -11.17 -13.42 -20.20
N ARG A 247 -11.72 -14.62 -20.02
CA ARG A 247 -11.51 -15.70 -20.99
C ARG A 247 -12.20 -15.32 -22.30
N GLN A 248 -11.43 -15.10 -23.34
CA GLN A 248 -11.99 -15.06 -24.69
C GLN A 248 -12.55 -16.46 -24.98
N ARG A 249 -13.82 -16.52 -25.39
CA ARG A 249 -14.47 -17.77 -25.87
C ARG A 249 -14.05 -18.03 -27.31
#